data_b5e4986c80c610699e4c66254ec3b368
#
_entry.id   b5e4986c80c610699e4c66254ec3b368
#
_cell.length_a   1.000
_cell.length_b   1.000
_cell.length_c   1.000
_cell.angle_alpha   90.00
_cell.angle_beta   90.00
_cell.angle_gamma   90.00
#
_symmetry.space_group_name_H-M   'P 1'
#
loop_
_entity.id
_entity.type
_entity.pdbx_description
1 polymer ?
#
loop_
_entity_poly.entity_id
_entity_poly.type
_entity_poly.pdbx_seq_one_letter_code
_entity_poly.pdbx_strand_id
1 'polypeptide(L)'
;ELATRLSYFIWSSMPDDELRALADQNRLNDLEVLTMQIKRMLSDQKSNRFAEEFSKQWLDLGGVDRVAVNPRYHQNFDNRLKPYMQAESLEFFKEIFRKDAPMTQIIDADFTMLNARLAKHYGLEGPKSQHFERTSLKGTNRAGGILGHASIHLSGSDGAESHPIRRAVWVRERLLHDPPKPPPPD
;
A
#
# COMPACT_ATOMS: atom_id res chain seq x y z
N GLU A 1 22.79 12.25 13.99
CA GLU A 1 22.25 12.15 12.62
C GLU A 1 21.54 10.81 12.39
N LEU A 2 22.19 9.64 12.64
CA LEU A 2 21.62 8.31 12.39
C LEU A 2 20.28 8.10 13.13
N ALA A 3 20.21 8.44 14.43
CA ALA A 3 18.98 8.36 15.22
C ALA A 3 17.83 9.13 14.59
N THR A 4 18.08 10.34 14.13
CA THR A 4 17.10 11.19 13.46
C THR A 4 16.63 10.57 12.15
N ARG A 5 17.55 10.11 11.32
CA ARG A 5 17.23 9.47 10.03
C ARG A 5 16.37 8.21 10.22
N LEU A 6 16.73 7.34 11.17
CA LEU A 6 15.96 6.15 11.51
C LEU A 6 14.55 6.50 11.99
N SER A 7 14.45 7.46 12.91
CA SER A 7 13.17 7.82 13.50
C SER A 7 12.22 8.45 12.47
N TYR A 8 12.70 9.35 11.64
CA TYR A 8 11.87 9.92 10.58
C TYR A 8 11.53 8.90 9.50
N PHE A 9 12.43 7.96 9.20
CA PHE A 9 12.17 6.92 8.20
C PHE A 9 11.10 5.93 8.70
N ILE A 10 11.22 5.41 9.94
CA ILE A 10 10.34 4.35 10.44
C ILE A 10 9.08 4.92 11.11
N TRP A 11 9.20 6.04 11.83
CA TRP A 11 8.13 6.59 12.66
C TRP A 11 7.55 7.92 12.17
N SER A 12 8.19 8.55 11.18
CA SER A 12 7.84 9.91 10.71
C SER A 12 7.76 10.91 11.90
N SER A 13 8.64 10.77 12.87
CA SER A 13 8.68 11.58 14.09
C SER A 13 10.08 11.73 14.66
N MET A 14 10.24 12.60 15.66
CA MET A 14 11.48 12.76 16.42
C MET A 14 11.91 11.44 17.09
N PRO A 15 13.23 11.20 17.24
CA PRO A 15 13.74 10.08 18.03
C PRO A 15 13.20 10.13 19.47
N ASP A 16 12.93 8.97 20.03
CA ASP A 16 12.61 8.84 21.45
C ASP A 16 13.86 8.97 22.32
N ASP A 17 13.66 8.99 23.65
CA ASP A 17 14.75 9.17 24.61
C ASP A 17 15.77 8.04 24.55
N GLU A 18 15.33 6.79 24.32
CA GLU A 18 16.22 5.64 24.20
C GLU A 18 17.14 5.78 22.98
N LEU A 19 16.58 6.13 21.84
CA LEU A 19 17.35 6.29 20.59
C LEU A 19 18.32 7.48 20.69
N ARG A 20 17.92 8.57 21.38
CA ARG A 20 18.80 9.71 21.66
C ARG A 20 19.96 9.33 22.58
N ALA A 21 19.67 8.64 23.69
CA ALA A 21 20.70 8.21 24.63
C ALA A 21 21.75 7.30 23.98
N LEU A 22 21.32 6.37 23.11
CA LEU A 22 22.22 5.51 22.34
C LEU A 22 23.06 6.29 21.33
N ALA A 23 22.49 7.34 20.73
CA ALA A 23 23.21 8.23 19.83
C ALA A 23 24.29 9.04 20.56
N ASP A 24 23.96 9.61 21.72
CA ASP A 24 24.88 10.40 22.55
C ASP A 24 26.04 9.55 23.07
N GLN A 25 25.80 8.26 23.32
CA GLN A 25 26.83 7.28 23.70
C GLN A 25 27.59 6.71 22.49
N ASN A 26 27.30 7.17 21.26
CA ASN A 26 27.87 6.65 20.01
C ASN A 26 27.65 5.15 19.77
N ARG A 27 26.65 4.54 20.43
CA ARG A 27 26.37 3.11 20.39
C ARG A 27 25.56 2.66 19.16
N LEU A 28 24.95 3.59 18.43
CA LEU A 28 24.22 3.26 17.19
C LEU A 28 25.15 2.84 16.03
N ASN A 29 26.48 2.99 16.19
CA ASN A 29 27.45 2.45 15.24
C ASN A 29 27.71 0.95 15.44
N ASP A 30 27.30 0.40 16.55
CA ASP A 30 27.32 -1.04 16.79
C ASP A 30 26.15 -1.70 16.06
N LEU A 31 26.46 -2.67 15.19
CA LEU A 31 25.48 -3.35 14.37
C LEU A 31 24.44 -4.13 15.17
N GLU A 32 24.82 -4.72 16.30
CA GLU A 32 23.90 -5.45 17.18
C GLU A 32 22.90 -4.48 17.84
N VAL A 33 23.40 -3.38 18.39
CA VAL A 33 22.58 -2.33 18.99
C VAL A 33 21.64 -1.72 17.95
N LEU A 34 22.14 -1.39 16.76
CA LEU A 34 21.36 -0.84 15.67
C LEU A 34 20.24 -1.82 15.25
N THR A 35 20.57 -3.09 15.11
CA THR A 35 19.59 -4.13 14.74
C THR A 35 18.49 -4.28 15.79
N MET A 36 18.85 -4.26 17.09
CA MET A 36 17.87 -4.29 18.17
C MET A 36 16.93 -3.08 18.12
N GLN A 37 17.49 -1.89 17.90
CA GLN A 37 16.68 -0.67 17.79
C GLN A 37 15.74 -0.69 16.58
N ILE A 38 16.21 -1.13 15.44
CA ILE A 38 15.37 -1.28 14.23
C ILE A 38 14.21 -2.25 14.51
N LYS A 39 14.48 -3.42 15.11
CA LYS A 39 13.43 -4.39 15.46
C LYS A 39 12.41 -3.80 16.44
N ARG A 40 12.87 -3.12 17.48
CA ARG A 40 12.01 -2.41 18.41
C ARG A 40 11.12 -1.40 17.71
N MET A 41 11.71 -0.58 16.86
CA MET A 41 11.00 0.47 16.12
C MET A 41 9.96 -0.08 15.14
N LEU A 42 10.28 -1.18 14.46
CA LEU A 42 9.34 -1.84 13.54
C LEU A 42 8.18 -2.50 14.29
N SER A 43 8.39 -2.95 15.54
CA SER A 43 7.34 -3.52 16.39
C SER A 43 6.43 -2.47 17.03
N ASP A 44 6.83 -1.21 17.05
CA ASP A 44 6.04 -0.10 17.60
C ASP A 44 4.90 0.28 16.64
N GLN A 45 3.74 0.69 17.20
CA GLN A 45 2.60 1.17 16.39
C GLN A 45 2.94 2.37 15.49
N LYS A 46 3.92 3.18 15.85
CA LYS A 46 4.39 4.30 15.02
C LYS A 46 4.92 3.84 13.67
N SER A 47 5.39 2.58 13.54
CA SER A 47 5.86 2.02 12.26
C SER A 47 4.75 1.91 11.20
N ASN A 48 3.48 1.96 11.61
CA ASN A 48 2.36 2.05 10.67
C ASN A 48 2.48 3.26 9.75
N ARG A 49 3.10 4.36 10.22
CA ARG A 49 3.34 5.56 9.41
C ARG A 49 4.28 5.28 8.24
N PHE A 50 5.32 4.47 8.48
CA PHE A 50 6.17 3.99 7.37
C PHE A 50 5.34 3.21 6.34
N ALA A 51 4.57 2.22 6.80
CA ALA A 51 3.75 1.41 5.91
C ALA A 51 2.76 2.27 5.10
N GLU A 52 2.17 3.29 5.74
CA GLU A 52 1.23 4.22 5.10
C GLU A 52 1.91 5.10 4.05
N GLU A 53 2.95 5.81 4.43
CA GLU A 53 3.61 6.75 3.53
C GLU A 53 4.35 6.03 2.39
N PHE A 54 5.02 4.91 2.70
CA PHE A 54 5.68 4.11 1.68
C PHE A 54 4.68 3.56 0.66
N SER A 55 3.61 2.90 1.10
CA SER A 55 2.65 2.31 0.17
C SER A 55 1.90 3.35 -0.64
N LYS A 56 1.53 4.50 -0.07
CA LYS A 56 0.90 5.61 -0.80
C LYS A 56 1.78 6.10 -1.95
N GLN A 57 3.07 6.30 -1.69
CA GLN A 57 4.03 6.80 -2.67
C GLN A 57 4.40 5.72 -3.69
N TRP A 58 4.73 4.52 -3.21
CA TRP A 58 5.13 3.41 -4.07
C TRP A 58 4.04 3.03 -5.06
N LEU A 59 2.80 2.86 -4.59
CA LEU A 59 1.67 2.42 -5.41
C LEU A 59 0.94 3.58 -6.13
N ASP A 60 1.35 4.83 -5.90
CA ASP A 60 0.65 6.04 -6.39
C ASP A 60 -0.86 6.01 -6.06
N LEU A 61 -1.19 5.72 -4.81
CA LEU A 61 -2.60 5.58 -4.41
C LEU A 61 -3.42 6.87 -4.61
N GLY A 62 -2.76 8.05 -4.64
CA GLY A 62 -3.39 9.32 -5.01
C GLY A 62 -3.89 9.38 -6.45
N GLY A 63 -3.45 8.45 -7.31
CA GLY A 63 -3.94 8.30 -8.68
C GLY A 63 -5.45 8.10 -8.77
N VAL A 64 -6.02 7.42 -7.78
CA VAL A 64 -7.47 7.16 -7.68
C VAL A 64 -8.29 8.47 -7.67
N ASP A 65 -7.81 9.49 -6.98
CA ASP A 65 -8.52 10.77 -6.85
C ASP A 65 -8.48 11.61 -8.12
N ARG A 66 -7.43 11.41 -8.94
CA ARG A 66 -7.26 12.11 -10.22
C ARG A 66 -8.21 11.62 -11.33
N VAL A 67 -8.80 10.44 -11.17
CA VAL A 67 -9.71 9.86 -12.18
C VAL A 67 -11.14 10.33 -11.96
N ALA A 68 -11.70 11.03 -12.93
CA ALA A 68 -13.12 11.37 -12.98
C ALA A 68 -13.89 10.21 -13.63
N VAL A 69 -14.60 9.40 -12.83
CA VAL A 69 -15.40 8.29 -13.37
C VAL A 69 -16.57 8.85 -14.17
N ASN A 70 -16.69 8.42 -15.44
CA ASN A 70 -17.71 8.90 -16.35
C ASN A 70 -19.08 8.23 -16.05
N PRO A 71 -20.10 8.98 -15.63
CA PRO A 71 -21.40 8.42 -15.27
C PRO A 71 -22.17 7.82 -16.45
N ARG A 72 -21.81 8.15 -17.69
CA ARG A 72 -22.45 7.54 -18.88
C ARG A 72 -22.11 6.05 -19.02
N TYR A 73 -20.90 5.67 -18.63
CA TYR A 73 -20.41 4.28 -18.70
C TYR A 73 -20.59 3.55 -17.36
N HIS A 74 -20.52 4.27 -16.25
CA HIS A 74 -20.56 3.71 -14.91
C HIS A 74 -21.63 4.36 -14.04
N GLN A 75 -22.89 4.24 -14.43
CA GLN A 75 -24.03 4.90 -13.79
C GLN A 75 -24.19 4.61 -12.30
N ASN A 76 -23.76 3.42 -11.87
CA ASN A 76 -23.89 2.96 -10.49
C ASN A 76 -22.60 3.14 -9.67
N PHE A 77 -21.56 3.81 -10.21
CA PHE A 77 -20.34 4.02 -9.48
C PHE A 77 -20.51 5.11 -8.41
N ASP A 78 -20.24 4.74 -7.17
CA ASP A 78 -20.25 5.69 -6.05
C ASP A 78 -18.84 6.23 -5.79
N ASN A 79 -18.59 7.51 -6.06
CA ASN A 79 -17.31 8.16 -5.81
C ASN A 79 -16.85 8.05 -4.34
N ARG A 80 -17.78 7.85 -3.39
CA ARG A 80 -17.44 7.60 -1.98
C ARG A 80 -16.75 6.26 -1.75
N LEU A 81 -16.63 5.40 -2.77
CA LEU A 81 -15.83 4.17 -2.71
C LEU A 81 -14.33 4.42 -2.85
N LYS A 82 -13.91 5.51 -3.49
CA LYS A 82 -12.50 5.79 -3.75
C LYS A 82 -11.60 5.72 -2.51
N PRO A 83 -11.93 6.37 -1.38
CA PRO A 83 -11.14 6.24 -0.16
C PRO A 83 -11.04 4.80 0.35
N TYR A 84 -12.08 4.00 0.18
CA TYR A 84 -12.05 2.58 0.58
C TYR A 84 -11.19 1.73 -0.36
N MET A 85 -11.16 2.04 -1.66
CA MET A 85 -10.26 1.39 -2.62
C MET A 85 -8.79 1.67 -2.29
N GLN A 86 -8.46 2.91 -1.92
CA GLN A 86 -7.11 3.27 -1.46
C GLN A 86 -6.77 2.56 -0.15
N ALA A 87 -7.71 2.53 0.80
CA ALA A 87 -7.54 1.89 2.09
C ALA A 87 -7.37 0.36 1.98
N GLU A 88 -7.99 -0.30 1.00
CA GLU A 88 -7.75 -1.72 0.71
C GLU A 88 -6.25 -1.99 0.51
N SER A 89 -5.63 -1.25 -0.42
CA SER A 89 -4.21 -1.44 -0.74
C SER A 89 -3.31 -1.08 0.43
N LEU A 90 -3.66 -0.05 1.17
CA LEU A 90 -2.94 0.38 2.35
C LEU A 90 -2.99 -0.67 3.47
N GLU A 91 -4.19 -1.16 3.83
CA GLU A 91 -4.36 -2.15 4.88
C GLU A 91 -3.80 -3.52 4.46
N PHE A 92 -3.84 -3.85 3.17
CA PHE A 92 -3.19 -5.05 2.63
C PHE A 92 -1.67 -5.00 2.81
N PHE A 93 -1.04 -3.88 2.47
CA PHE A 93 0.40 -3.70 2.70
C PHE A 93 0.76 -3.74 4.19
N LYS A 94 -0.04 -3.07 5.04
CA LYS A 94 0.14 -3.10 6.50
C LYS A 94 0.05 -4.52 7.06
N GLU A 95 -0.88 -5.33 6.55
CA GLU A 95 -1.05 -6.72 6.99
C GLU A 95 0.20 -7.56 6.69
N ILE A 96 0.76 -7.43 5.47
CA ILE A 96 2.00 -8.10 5.07
C ILE A 96 3.17 -7.60 5.92
N PHE A 97 3.29 -6.29 6.08
CA PHE A 97 4.37 -5.65 6.84
C PHE A 97 4.36 -6.05 8.32
N ARG A 98 3.19 -5.99 8.99
CA ARG A 98 3.06 -6.33 10.42
C ARG A 98 3.31 -7.80 10.72
N LYS A 99 2.99 -8.68 9.77
CA LYS A 99 3.17 -10.13 9.93
C LYS A 99 4.50 -10.64 9.43
N ASP A 100 5.37 -9.73 8.97
CA ASP A 100 6.64 -10.10 8.32
C ASP A 100 6.43 -11.22 7.28
N ALA A 101 5.33 -11.08 6.51
CA ALA A 101 4.93 -12.09 5.56
C ALA A 101 5.80 -12.02 4.29
N PRO A 102 5.94 -13.13 3.54
CA PRO A 102 6.71 -13.13 2.30
C PRO A 102 6.25 -12.04 1.33
N MET A 103 7.19 -11.25 0.80
CA MET A 103 6.90 -10.15 -0.14
C MET A 103 6.21 -10.62 -1.43
N THR A 104 6.33 -11.90 -1.78
CA THR A 104 5.60 -12.51 -2.90
C THR A 104 4.09 -12.39 -2.74
N GLN A 105 3.58 -12.30 -1.50
CA GLN A 105 2.16 -12.08 -1.23
C GLN A 105 1.64 -10.73 -1.76
N ILE A 106 2.53 -9.78 -2.02
CA ILE A 106 2.11 -8.52 -2.67
C ILE A 106 1.50 -8.81 -4.04
N ILE A 107 2.02 -9.81 -4.76
CA ILE A 107 1.56 -10.17 -6.11
C ILE A 107 0.59 -11.36 -6.06
N ASP A 108 0.91 -12.36 -5.25
CA ASP A 108 0.17 -13.61 -5.17
C ASP A 108 -0.26 -13.88 -3.73
N ALA A 109 -1.48 -13.46 -3.41
CA ALA A 109 -2.12 -13.67 -2.13
C ALA A 109 -3.49 -14.33 -2.31
N ASP A 110 -3.88 -15.16 -1.37
CA ASP A 110 -5.22 -15.77 -1.31
C ASP A 110 -6.24 -14.94 -0.51
N PHE A 111 -5.90 -13.68 -0.25
CA PHE A 111 -6.71 -12.76 0.56
C PHE A 111 -6.60 -11.32 0.05
N THR A 112 -7.53 -10.50 0.51
CA THR A 112 -7.45 -9.04 0.48
C THR A 112 -7.99 -8.46 1.81
N MET A 113 -7.93 -7.13 1.95
CA MET A 113 -8.48 -6.42 3.11
C MET A 113 -9.77 -5.73 2.70
N LEU A 114 -10.89 -6.14 3.29
CA LEU A 114 -12.21 -5.59 2.95
C LEU A 114 -12.90 -5.03 4.19
N ASN A 115 -13.77 -4.05 3.95
CA ASN A 115 -14.86 -3.69 4.84
C ASN A 115 -16.21 -4.00 4.18
N ALA A 116 -17.32 -3.83 4.90
CA ALA A 116 -18.65 -4.13 4.39
C ALA A 116 -18.97 -3.43 3.04
N ARG A 117 -18.52 -2.17 2.89
CA ARG A 117 -18.85 -1.37 1.70
C ARG A 117 -18.09 -1.87 0.47
N LEU A 118 -16.80 -2.18 0.63
CA LEU A 118 -15.98 -2.66 -0.47
C LEU A 118 -16.29 -4.12 -0.83
N ALA A 119 -16.60 -4.98 0.17
CA ALA A 119 -17.08 -6.33 -0.06
C ALA A 119 -18.35 -6.33 -0.93
N LYS A 120 -19.31 -5.46 -0.59
CA LYS A 120 -20.54 -5.28 -1.39
C LYS A 120 -20.21 -4.82 -2.83
N HIS A 121 -19.29 -3.88 -3.00
CA HIS A 121 -18.87 -3.40 -4.32
C HIS A 121 -18.26 -4.52 -5.17
N TYR A 122 -17.50 -5.41 -4.55
CA TYR A 122 -16.88 -6.55 -5.23
C TYR A 122 -17.84 -7.75 -5.42
N GLY A 123 -19.04 -7.71 -4.84
CA GLY A 123 -19.96 -8.83 -4.86
C GLY A 123 -19.44 -10.05 -4.07
N LEU A 124 -18.64 -9.80 -3.04
CA LEU A 124 -18.04 -10.82 -2.19
C LEU A 124 -18.73 -10.91 -0.84
N GLU A 125 -18.77 -12.12 -0.27
CA GLU A 125 -18.99 -12.26 1.15
C GLU A 125 -17.81 -11.69 1.92
N GLY A 126 -18.07 -10.89 2.96
CA GLY A 126 -17.03 -10.22 3.71
C GLY A 126 -17.53 -9.62 5.02
N PRO A 127 -16.71 -8.77 5.66
CA PRO A 127 -17.06 -8.13 6.91
C PRO A 127 -18.38 -7.37 6.82
N LYS A 128 -19.11 -7.34 7.95
CA LYS A 128 -20.33 -6.51 8.10
C LYS A 128 -20.01 -5.15 8.73
N SER A 129 -18.79 -4.97 9.19
CA SER A 129 -18.29 -3.76 9.84
C SER A 129 -17.71 -2.76 8.83
N GLN A 130 -17.47 -1.52 9.28
CA GLN A 130 -16.75 -0.51 8.50
C GLN A 130 -15.21 -0.66 8.62
N HIS A 131 -14.74 -1.50 9.54
CA HIS A 131 -13.31 -1.78 9.70
C HIS A 131 -12.85 -2.75 8.63
N PHE A 132 -11.60 -2.58 8.19
CA PHE A 132 -10.98 -3.50 7.24
C PHE A 132 -10.55 -4.77 7.96
N GLU A 133 -10.92 -5.90 7.39
CA GLU A 133 -10.61 -7.22 7.91
C GLU A 133 -10.03 -8.08 6.79
N ARG A 134 -9.13 -8.99 7.15
CA ARG A 134 -8.58 -9.96 6.21
C ARG A 134 -9.68 -10.88 5.71
N THR A 135 -9.91 -10.86 4.42
CA THR A 135 -10.96 -11.63 3.74
C THR A 135 -10.33 -12.60 2.74
N SER A 136 -10.66 -13.89 2.86
CA SER A 136 -10.16 -14.92 1.92
C SER A 136 -10.78 -14.74 0.54
N LEU A 137 -9.96 -14.90 -0.49
CA LEU A 137 -10.39 -14.93 -1.90
C LEU A 137 -10.51 -16.35 -2.45
N LYS A 138 -10.25 -17.39 -1.62
CA LYS A 138 -10.38 -18.79 -2.03
C LYS A 138 -11.82 -19.09 -2.47
N GLY A 139 -11.96 -19.73 -3.61
CA GLY A 139 -13.27 -20.04 -4.18
C GLY A 139 -13.98 -18.86 -4.85
N THR A 140 -13.33 -17.71 -4.97
CA THR A 140 -13.82 -16.56 -5.73
C THR A 140 -13.14 -16.47 -7.10
N ASN A 141 -13.72 -15.68 -8.01
CA ASN A 141 -13.10 -15.40 -9.32
C ASN A 141 -12.17 -14.17 -9.30
N ARG A 142 -11.77 -13.71 -8.11
CA ARG A 142 -10.86 -12.54 -8.01
C ARG A 142 -9.41 -12.99 -7.82
N ALA A 143 -8.53 -12.36 -8.57
CA ALA A 143 -7.10 -12.47 -8.32
C ALA A 143 -6.75 -11.79 -6.99
N GLY A 144 -5.89 -12.42 -6.21
CA GLY A 144 -5.30 -11.81 -5.03
C GLY A 144 -4.10 -10.94 -5.35
N GLY A 145 -3.57 -10.33 -4.32
CA GLY A 145 -2.47 -9.37 -4.44
C GLY A 145 -2.92 -8.02 -5.00
N ILE A 146 -1.99 -7.06 -4.98
CA ILE A 146 -2.30 -5.65 -5.31
C ILE A 146 -2.79 -5.45 -6.75
N LEU A 147 -2.43 -6.33 -7.67
CA LEU A 147 -2.89 -6.26 -9.07
C LEU A 147 -4.40 -6.49 -9.21
N GLY A 148 -5.04 -7.12 -8.21
CA GLY A 148 -6.49 -7.28 -8.12
C GLY A 148 -7.23 -6.13 -7.46
N HIS A 149 -6.54 -5.14 -6.89
CA HIS A 149 -7.16 -4.05 -6.13
C HIS A 149 -7.81 -2.99 -7.02
N ALA A 150 -8.99 -2.53 -6.63
CA ALA A 150 -9.72 -1.51 -7.38
C ALA A 150 -8.96 -0.18 -7.48
N SER A 151 -8.14 0.18 -6.50
CA SER A 151 -7.28 1.36 -6.55
C SER A 151 -6.33 1.34 -7.75
N ILE A 152 -5.67 0.19 -7.99
CA ILE A 152 -4.72 0.02 -9.09
C ILE A 152 -5.44 0.02 -10.44
N HIS A 153 -6.59 -0.65 -10.51
CA HIS A 153 -7.40 -0.64 -11.73
C HIS A 153 -7.94 0.74 -12.07
N LEU A 154 -8.46 1.46 -11.09
CA LEU A 154 -9.04 2.79 -11.29
C LEU A 154 -7.98 3.82 -11.65
N SER A 155 -6.85 3.87 -10.95
CA SER A 155 -5.76 4.81 -11.26
C SER A 155 -5.18 4.62 -12.67
N GLY A 156 -5.24 3.39 -13.20
CA GLY A 156 -4.82 3.06 -14.56
C GLY A 156 -5.90 3.27 -15.63
N SER A 157 -7.10 3.80 -15.28
CA SER A 157 -8.19 4.06 -16.22
C SER A 157 -8.28 5.55 -16.59
N ASP A 158 -9.15 5.90 -17.55
CA ASP A 158 -9.54 7.28 -17.85
C ASP A 158 -10.90 7.65 -17.26
N GLY A 159 -11.48 6.73 -16.49
CA GLY A 159 -12.81 6.88 -15.91
C GLY A 159 -13.96 6.38 -16.79
N ALA A 160 -13.70 6.04 -18.05
CA ALA A 160 -14.66 5.41 -18.96
C ALA A 160 -14.27 3.96 -19.25
N GLU A 161 -13.00 3.75 -19.58
CA GLU A 161 -12.48 2.45 -19.99
C GLU A 161 -11.18 2.09 -19.24
N SER A 162 -10.90 0.81 -19.22
CA SER A 162 -9.62 0.28 -18.71
C SER A 162 -8.53 0.47 -19.78
N HIS A 163 -7.39 1.02 -19.40
CA HIS A 163 -6.22 1.19 -20.26
C HIS A 163 -5.15 0.12 -19.97
N PRO A 164 -5.11 -0.99 -20.72
CA PRO A 164 -4.10 -2.04 -20.50
C PRO A 164 -2.66 -1.52 -20.57
N ILE A 165 -2.39 -0.59 -21.49
CA ILE A 165 -1.05 0.01 -21.63
C ILE A 165 -0.66 0.79 -20.38
N ARG A 166 -1.53 1.64 -19.83
CA ARG A 166 -1.23 2.37 -18.57
C ARG A 166 -0.97 1.43 -17.41
N ARG A 167 -1.72 0.33 -17.32
CA ARG A 167 -1.48 -0.69 -16.29
C ARG A 167 -0.15 -1.41 -16.50
N ALA A 168 0.20 -1.74 -17.74
CA ALA A 168 1.50 -2.35 -18.04
C ALA A 168 2.66 -1.40 -17.68
N VAL A 169 2.53 -0.11 -18.00
CA VAL A 169 3.50 0.92 -17.59
C VAL A 169 3.61 0.99 -16.07
N TRP A 170 2.48 1.04 -15.36
CA TRP A 170 2.46 1.06 -13.90
C TRP A 170 3.19 -0.16 -13.31
N VAL A 171 2.94 -1.38 -13.82
CA VAL A 171 3.64 -2.60 -13.38
C VAL A 171 5.15 -2.47 -13.60
N ARG A 172 5.57 -2.02 -14.78
CA ARG A 172 7.00 -1.84 -15.08
C ARG A 172 7.66 -0.82 -14.16
N GLU A 173 7.03 0.32 -13.95
CA GLU A 173 7.58 1.40 -13.12
C GLU A 173 7.58 1.05 -11.64
N ARG A 174 6.47 0.52 -11.12
CA ARG A 174 6.25 0.37 -9.67
C ARG A 174 6.70 -0.97 -9.12
N LEU A 175 6.57 -2.05 -9.89
CA LEU A 175 6.91 -3.39 -9.42
C LEU A 175 8.25 -3.89 -9.97
N LEU A 176 8.57 -3.57 -11.22
CA LEU A 176 9.78 -4.08 -11.87
C LEU A 176 10.92 -3.07 -11.90
N HIS A 177 10.66 -1.81 -11.51
CA HIS A 177 11.63 -0.71 -11.59
C HIS A 177 12.29 -0.59 -12.98
N ASP A 178 11.51 -0.83 -14.03
CA ASP A 178 11.91 -0.81 -15.43
C ASP A 178 10.96 0.09 -16.25
N PRO A 179 11.03 1.43 -16.07
CA PRO A 179 10.15 2.34 -16.79
C PRO A 179 10.38 2.26 -18.30
N PRO A 180 9.32 2.40 -19.14
CA PRO A 180 9.48 2.48 -20.59
C PRO A 180 10.42 3.63 -20.96
N LYS A 181 11.22 3.41 -22.01
CA LYS A 181 12.04 4.49 -22.57
C LYS A 181 11.12 5.57 -23.15
N PRO A 182 11.49 6.86 -23.03
CA PRO A 182 10.76 7.93 -23.70
C PRO A 182 10.76 7.68 -25.23
N PRO A 183 9.72 8.11 -25.95
CA PRO A 183 9.73 8.05 -27.41
C PRO A 183 10.95 8.80 -27.95
N PRO A 184 11.49 8.38 -29.11
CA PRO A 184 12.58 9.13 -29.74
C PRO A 184 12.13 10.58 -30.00
N PRO A 185 13.02 11.55 -29.90
CA PRO A 185 12.71 12.91 -30.29
C PRO A 185 12.34 12.96 -31.78
N ASP A 186 11.31 13.73 -32.12
CA ASP A 186 10.90 14.01 -33.52
C ASP A 186 11.97 14.78 -34.24
#